data_37b32735f06885e3b89acb881b9a2be8
#
_entry.id   37b32735f06885e3b89acb881b9a2be8
#
_cell.length_a   1.000
_cell.length_b   1.000
_cell.length_c   1.000
_cell.angle_alpha   90.00
_cell.angle_beta   90.00
_cell.angle_gamma   90.00
#
_symmetry.space_group_name_H-M   'P 1'
#
loop_
_entity.id
_entity.type
_entity.pdbx_description
1 polymer ?
#
loop_
_entity_poly.entity_id
_entity_poly.type
_entity_poly.pdbx_seq_one_letter_code
_entity_poly.pdbx_strand_id
1 'polypeptide(L)'
;MGLTYIQASIANPARPRRSARLRFLVDSGAMYSLVPASVLRRLGIKPGRTKTFILADGTEIKRSLGEARFRINGQEGTSPVIFGEKGDSTLLGSISLEVLGFMLDPFKRELRPLPTMLASHDPKAASSLLASWPESICI
;
A
#
# COMPACT_ATOMS: atom_id res chain seq x y z
N MET A 1 1.43 -21.44 -3.36
CA MET A 1 1.01 -20.25 -4.11
C MET A 1 2.21 -19.39 -4.41
N GLY A 2 2.28 -18.81 -5.62
CA GLY A 2 3.39 -18.00 -6.01
C GLY A 2 3.29 -16.55 -5.52
N LEU A 3 4.39 -15.84 -5.65
CA LEU A 3 4.47 -14.43 -5.33
C LEU A 3 3.99 -13.59 -6.51
N THR A 4 3.39 -12.46 -6.22
CA THR A 4 2.91 -11.51 -7.23
C THR A 4 3.79 -10.27 -7.21
N TYR A 5 4.41 -9.97 -8.34
CA TYR A 5 5.23 -8.77 -8.52
C TYR A 5 4.57 -7.85 -9.53
N ILE A 6 4.64 -6.56 -9.27
CA ILE A 6 4.17 -5.53 -10.20
C ILE A 6 5.17 -4.40 -10.31
N GLN A 7 5.10 -3.67 -11.42
CA GLN A 7 5.84 -2.43 -11.59
C GLN A 7 4.95 -1.28 -11.14
N ALA A 8 5.50 -0.39 -10.34
CA ALA A 8 4.80 0.81 -9.90
C ALA A 8 5.76 1.99 -9.88
N SER A 9 5.24 3.18 -10.09
CA SER A 9 6.00 4.41 -9.96
C SER A 9 5.70 5.06 -8.62
N ILE A 10 6.72 5.62 -8.00
CA ILE A 10 6.57 6.40 -6.78
C ILE A 10 7.17 7.77 -6.98
N ALA A 11 6.62 8.76 -6.31
CA ALA A 11 7.07 10.15 -6.38
C ALA A 11 6.87 10.85 -5.04
N ASN A 12 7.58 11.95 -4.87
CA ASN A 12 7.31 12.86 -3.77
C ASN A 12 5.96 13.56 -4.04
N PRO A 13 5.01 13.53 -3.10
CA PRO A 13 3.72 14.22 -3.30
C PRO A 13 3.86 15.69 -3.65
N ALA A 14 4.91 16.36 -3.13
CA ALA A 14 5.18 17.77 -3.43
C ALA A 14 5.84 17.99 -4.79
N ARG A 15 6.40 16.94 -5.39
CA ARG A 15 7.10 17.00 -6.68
C ARG A 15 6.78 15.78 -7.54
N PRO A 16 5.53 15.65 -7.99
CA PRO A 16 5.06 14.41 -8.65
C PRO A 16 5.69 14.13 -10.02
N ARG A 17 6.35 15.11 -10.62
CA ARG A 17 7.04 14.90 -11.90
C ARG A 17 8.31 14.08 -11.77
N ARG A 18 8.91 14.07 -10.58
CA ARG A 18 10.11 13.31 -10.29
C ARG A 18 9.70 11.99 -9.69
N SER A 19 9.82 10.93 -10.46
CA SER A 19 9.38 9.60 -10.04
C SER A 19 10.47 8.57 -10.21
N ALA A 20 10.34 7.47 -9.47
CA ALA A 20 11.15 6.27 -9.64
C ALA A 20 10.22 5.10 -9.91
N ARG A 21 10.62 4.23 -10.82
CA ARG A 21 9.87 3.02 -11.12
C ARG A 21 10.53 1.85 -10.42
N LEU A 22 9.74 1.09 -9.69
CA LEU A 22 10.23 -0.04 -8.90
C LEU A 22 9.36 -1.26 -9.13
N ARG A 23 9.97 -2.42 -8.88
CA ARG A 23 9.26 -3.69 -8.82
C ARG A 23 8.89 -3.96 -7.38
N PHE A 24 7.60 -4.15 -7.14
CA PHE A 24 7.04 -4.41 -5.82
C PHE A 24 6.56 -5.84 -5.71
N LEU A 25 6.84 -6.47 -4.57
CA LEU A 25 6.14 -7.67 -4.15
C LEU A 25 4.81 -7.25 -3.54
N VAL A 26 3.71 -7.72 -4.11
CA VAL A 26 2.37 -7.42 -3.58
C VAL A 26 2.12 -8.31 -2.38
N ASP A 27 1.94 -7.70 -1.22
CA ASP A 27 1.70 -8.40 0.04
C ASP A 27 0.47 -7.81 0.74
N SER A 28 -0.68 -8.43 0.51
CA SER A 28 -1.94 -7.99 1.12
C SER A 28 -2.00 -8.25 2.62
N GLY A 29 -1.09 -9.07 3.15
CA GLY A 29 -0.95 -9.29 4.59
C GLY A 29 -0.13 -8.20 5.29
N ALA A 30 0.63 -7.40 4.53
CA ALA A 30 1.34 -6.26 5.08
C ALA A 30 0.46 -5.02 5.01
N MET A 31 0.40 -4.26 6.11
CA MET A 31 -0.38 -3.03 6.15
C MET A 31 0.29 -1.92 5.33
N TYR A 32 1.58 -1.70 5.55
CA TYR A 32 2.33 -0.62 4.92
C TYR A 32 3.16 -1.10 3.75
N SER A 33 3.30 -0.23 2.75
CA SER A 33 4.28 -0.43 1.69
C SER A 33 5.67 -0.08 2.20
N LEU A 34 6.67 -0.70 1.63
CA LEU A 34 8.06 -0.53 2.01
C LEU A 34 8.91 -0.30 0.78
N VAL A 35 9.67 0.78 0.77
CA VAL A 35 10.54 1.19 -0.34
C VAL A 35 11.93 1.46 0.22
N PRO A 36 13.00 1.10 -0.50
CA PRO A 36 14.34 1.42 -0.03
C PRO A 36 14.51 2.90 0.33
N ALA A 37 15.09 3.15 1.49
CA ALA A 37 15.30 4.51 1.98
C ALA A 37 16.09 5.37 1.00
N SER A 38 17.06 4.78 0.29
CA SER A 38 17.85 5.49 -0.71
C SER A 38 17.01 6.06 -1.84
N VAL A 39 16.00 5.32 -2.27
CA VAL A 39 15.08 5.76 -3.33
C VAL A 39 14.21 6.92 -2.82
N LEU A 40 13.64 6.76 -1.62
CA LEU A 40 12.78 7.79 -1.04
C LEU A 40 13.56 9.10 -0.81
N ARG A 41 14.78 9.00 -0.31
CA ARG A 41 15.64 10.19 -0.11
C ARG A 41 15.98 10.86 -1.42
N ARG A 42 16.28 10.10 -2.46
CA ARG A 42 16.56 10.64 -3.79
C ARG A 42 15.38 11.42 -4.35
N LEU A 43 14.17 10.99 -4.03
CA LEU A 43 12.95 11.69 -4.42
C LEU A 43 12.63 12.89 -3.51
N GLY A 44 13.43 13.13 -2.50
CA GLY A 44 13.22 14.21 -1.56
C GLY A 44 12.15 13.96 -0.52
N ILE A 45 11.72 12.71 -0.38
CA ILE A 45 10.75 12.31 0.65
C ILE A 45 11.47 12.25 1.99
N LYS A 46 11.00 13.04 2.95
CA LYS A 46 11.58 13.09 4.28
C LYS A 46 10.88 12.12 5.21
N PRO A 47 11.62 11.43 6.09
CA PRO A 47 11.00 10.61 7.11
C PRO A 47 10.22 11.50 8.08
N GLY A 48 9.01 11.09 8.38
CA GLY A 48 8.17 11.73 9.37
C GLY A 48 8.41 11.15 10.75
N ARG A 49 7.60 10.18 11.12
CA ARG A 49 7.69 9.53 12.43
C ARG A 49 8.40 8.18 12.34
N THR A 50 8.96 7.74 13.46
CA THR A 50 9.50 6.39 13.61
C THR A 50 8.45 5.51 14.28
N LYS A 51 8.33 4.29 13.80
CA LYS A 51 7.41 3.31 14.35
C LYS A 51 8.10 1.97 14.56
N THR A 52 7.71 1.26 15.61
CA THR A 52 8.18 -0.10 15.88
C THR A 52 7.25 -1.09 15.21
N PHE A 53 7.82 -2.03 14.48
CA PHE A 53 7.11 -3.10 13.80
C PHE A 53 7.52 -4.43 14.40
N ILE A 54 6.57 -5.35 14.50
CA ILE A 54 6.81 -6.69 15.01
C ILE A 54 6.77 -7.65 13.82
N LEU A 55 7.87 -8.38 13.63
CA LEU A 55 7.98 -9.38 12.57
C LEU A 55 7.28 -10.68 13.00
N ALA A 56 7.07 -11.57 12.02
CA ALA A 56 6.38 -12.83 12.27
C ALA A 56 7.06 -13.71 13.33
N ASP A 57 8.39 -13.59 13.49
CA ASP A 57 9.15 -14.31 14.50
C ASP A 57 9.17 -13.63 15.88
N GLY A 58 8.43 -12.53 16.05
CA GLY A 58 8.41 -11.75 17.28
C GLY A 58 9.49 -10.69 17.40
N THR A 59 10.42 -10.61 16.45
CA THR A 59 11.47 -9.60 16.45
C THR A 59 10.89 -8.21 16.23
N GLU A 60 11.35 -7.24 17.01
CA GLU A 60 10.95 -5.84 16.84
C GLU A 60 11.99 -5.10 16.00
N ILE A 61 11.50 -4.32 15.03
CA ILE A 61 12.34 -3.44 14.23
C ILE A 61 11.75 -2.04 14.25
N LYS A 62 12.63 -1.05 14.16
CA LYS A 62 12.22 0.36 14.05
C LYS A 62 12.48 0.84 12.65
N ARG A 63 11.48 1.49 12.05
CA ARG A 63 11.57 2.06 10.72
C ARG A 63 10.89 3.42 10.70
N SER A 64 11.40 4.32 9.87
CA SER A 64 10.76 5.61 9.65
C SER A 64 9.62 5.47 8.66
N LEU A 65 8.58 6.29 8.84
CA LEU A 65 7.45 6.40 7.95
C LEU A 65 7.49 7.75 7.25
N GLY A 66 7.09 7.75 6.00
CA GLY A 66 6.86 8.95 5.22
C GLY A 66 5.63 8.76 4.35
N GLU A 67 5.44 9.65 3.40
CA GLU A 67 4.35 9.57 2.45
C GLU A 67 4.89 9.64 1.02
N ALA A 68 4.39 8.79 0.16
CA ALA A 68 4.76 8.75 -1.25
C ALA A 68 3.52 8.69 -2.11
N ARG A 69 3.62 9.26 -3.31
CA ARG A 69 2.59 9.14 -4.32
C ARG A 69 2.88 7.92 -5.15
N PHE A 70 1.94 6.99 -5.18
CA PHE A 70 2.04 5.76 -5.96
C PHE A 70 1.23 5.88 -7.24
N ARG A 71 1.71 5.25 -8.29
CA ARG A 71 0.99 5.18 -9.56
C ARG A 71 1.10 3.77 -10.14
N ILE A 72 -0.06 3.17 -10.39
CA ILE A 72 -0.18 1.83 -10.98
C ILE A 72 -1.31 1.87 -12.00
N ASN A 73 -1.01 1.50 -13.26
CA ASN A 73 -2.02 1.41 -14.32
C ASN A 73 -2.91 2.66 -14.43
N GLY A 74 -2.31 3.84 -14.31
CA GLY A 74 -3.04 5.11 -14.41
C GLY A 74 -3.75 5.55 -13.14
N GLN A 75 -3.82 4.70 -12.11
CA GLN A 75 -4.37 5.09 -10.81
C GLN A 75 -3.27 5.69 -9.95
N GLU A 76 -3.56 6.79 -9.31
CA GLU A 76 -2.59 7.51 -8.47
C GLU A 76 -3.18 7.79 -7.10
N GLY A 77 -2.33 7.78 -6.09
CA GLY A 77 -2.74 8.14 -4.73
C GLY A 77 -1.55 8.25 -3.80
N THR A 78 -1.72 9.01 -2.72
CA THR A 78 -0.71 9.16 -1.69
C THR A 78 -0.95 8.15 -0.58
N SER A 79 0.10 7.47 -0.17
CA SER A 79 0.03 6.41 0.82
C SER A 79 1.24 6.47 1.77
N PRO A 80 1.06 6.07 3.02
CA PRO A 80 2.19 5.89 3.91
C PRO A 80 3.18 4.87 3.35
N VAL A 81 4.46 5.10 3.58
CA VAL A 81 5.53 4.23 3.12
C VAL A 81 6.60 4.11 4.21
N ILE A 82 7.10 2.90 4.41
CA ILE A 82 8.20 2.62 5.32
C ILE A 82 9.51 2.84 4.57
N PHE A 83 10.45 3.53 5.22
CA PHE A 83 11.82 3.66 4.74
C PHE A 83 12.55 2.34 4.98
N GLY A 84 12.67 1.55 3.93
CA GLY A 84 13.31 0.24 3.99
C GLY A 84 14.82 0.34 4.17
N GLU A 85 15.37 -0.53 5.00
CA GLU A 85 16.79 -0.66 5.21
C GLU A 85 17.36 -1.83 4.41
N LYS A 86 18.69 -1.96 4.43
CA LYS A 86 19.37 -3.04 3.71
C LYS A 86 18.81 -4.40 4.14
N GLY A 87 18.46 -5.22 3.17
CA GLY A 87 17.86 -6.53 3.41
C GLY A 87 16.35 -6.54 3.43
N ASP A 88 15.70 -5.38 3.51
CA ASP A 88 14.25 -5.30 3.47
C ASP A 88 13.74 -5.45 2.02
N SER A 89 12.64 -6.16 1.86
CA SER A 89 12.00 -6.31 0.56
C SER A 89 11.21 -5.06 0.18
N THR A 90 11.12 -4.79 -1.13
CA THR A 90 10.24 -3.73 -1.64
C THR A 90 8.82 -4.30 -1.74
N LEU A 91 7.93 -3.80 -0.89
CA LEU A 91 6.58 -4.34 -0.70
C LEU A 91 5.51 -3.32 -1.04
N LEU A 92 4.43 -3.80 -1.64
CA LEU A 92 3.20 -3.03 -1.79
C LEU A 92 2.17 -3.59 -0.81
N GLY A 93 1.84 -2.80 0.20
CA GLY A 93 0.95 -3.20 1.28
C GLY A 93 -0.52 -2.87 1.03
N SER A 94 -1.38 -3.32 1.96
CA SER A 94 -2.84 -3.21 1.81
C SER A 94 -3.34 -1.77 1.78
N ILE A 95 -2.76 -0.86 2.57
CA ILE A 95 -3.18 0.55 2.57
C ILE A 95 -2.96 1.16 1.19
N SER A 96 -1.80 0.93 0.58
CA SER A 96 -1.51 1.45 -0.76
C SER A 96 -2.45 0.87 -1.81
N LEU A 97 -2.74 -0.43 -1.72
CA LEU A 97 -3.68 -1.08 -2.63
C LEU A 97 -5.08 -0.45 -2.53
N GLU A 98 -5.56 -0.23 -1.32
CA GLU A 98 -6.88 0.38 -1.09
C GLU A 98 -6.94 1.83 -1.59
N VAL A 99 -5.90 2.61 -1.31
CA VAL A 99 -5.81 4.00 -1.79
C VAL A 99 -5.87 4.05 -3.31
N LEU A 100 -5.20 3.12 -3.98
CA LEU A 100 -5.18 3.04 -5.45
C LEU A 100 -6.42 2.37 -6.04
N GLY A 101 -7.28 1.78 -5.21
CA GLY A 101 -8.48 1.11 -5.66
C GLY A 101 -8.25 -0.28 -6.24
N PHE A 102 -7.24 -0.99 -5.74
CA PHE A 102 -6.93 -2.35 -6.20
C PHE A 102 -7.07 -3.39 -5.11
N MET A 103 -7.35 -4.59 -5.54
CA MET A 103 -7.27 -5.78 -4.72
C MET A 103 -6.40 -6.82 -5.43
N LEU A 104 -5.77 -7.70 -4.67
CA LEU A 104 -4.97 -8.79 -5.21
C LEU A 104 -5.87 -10.00 -5.50
N ASP A 105 -5.79 -10.52 -6.73
CA ASP A 105 -6.34 -11.83 -7.07
C ASP A 105 -5.20 -12.85 -6.90
N PRO A 106 -5.20 -13.66 -5.83
CA PRO A 106 -4.09 -14.58 -5.57
C PRO A 106 -4.05 -15.75 -6.56
N PHE A 107 -5.16 -16.08 -7.19
CA PHE A 107 -5.22 -17.19 -8.15
C PHE A 107 -4.61 -16.79 -9.49
N LYS A 108 -4.97 -15.62 -9.99
CA LYS A 108 -4.44 -15.09 -11.25
C LYS A 108 -3.15 -14.30 -11.09
N ARG A 109 -2.74 -14.04 -9.86
CA ARG A 109 -1.54 -13.25 -9.53
C ARG A 109 -1.52 -11.88 -10.18
N GLU A 110 -2.67 -11.22 -10.14
CA GLU A 110 -2.83 -9.89 -10.74
C GLU A 110 -3.64 -8.99 -9.81
N LEU A 111 -3.52 -7.69 -10.04
CA LEU A 111 -4.34 -6.71 -9.37
C LEU A 111 -5.64 -6.55 -10.14
N ARG A 112 -6.73 -6.43 -9.38
CA ARG A 112 -8.07 -6.18 -9.92
C ARG A 112 -8.63 -4.93 -9.29
N PRO A 113 -9.51 -4.22 -10.00
CA PRO A 113 -10.20 -3.07 -9.39
C PRO A 113 -10.96 -3.49 -8.14
N LEU A 114 -10.77 -2.73 -7.07
CA LEU A 114 -11.53 -2.91 -5.85
C LEU A 114 -12.91 -2.26 -6.07
N PRO A 115 -14.01 -3.00 -5.89
CA PRO A 115 -15.34 -2.40 -6.00
C PRO A 115 -15.50 -1.29 -4.98
N THR A 116 -15.87 -0.10 -5.46
CA THR A 116 -16.10 1.05 -4.60
C THR A 116 -17.60 1.26 -4.48
N MET A 117 -18.11 1.18 -3.26
CA MET A 117 -19.50 1.41 -2.98
C MET A 117 -19.65 2.69 -2.17
N LEU A 118 -20.35 3.65 -2.75
CA LEU A 118 -20.73 4.86 -2.02
C LEU A 118 -21.93 4.57 -1.15
N ALA A 119 -22.01 5.25 -0.01
CA ALA A 119 -23.18 5.14 0.85
C ALA A 119 -24.44 5.56 0.07
N SER A 120 -25.44 4.68 0.08
CA SER A 120 -26.74 4.99 -0.49
C SER A 120 -27.47 6.06 0.36
N HIS A 121 -28.34 6.86 -0.27
CA HIS A 121 -29.23 7.76 0.46
C HIS A 121 -30.32 6.98 1.23
N ASP A 122 -30.48 5.68 0.98
CA ASP A 122 -31.37 4.81 1.72
C ASP A 122 -30.62 4.19 2.89
N PRO A 123 -30.93 4.58 4.15
CA PRO A 123 -30.26 4.03 5.33
C PRO A 123 -30.41 2.52 5.47
N LYS A 124 -31.51 1.94 4.98
CA LYS A 124 -31.73 0.50 5.03
C LYS A 124 -30.81 -0.24 4.09
N ALA A 125 -30.60 0.29 2.89
CA ALA A 125 -29.68 -0.30 1.92
C ALA A 125 -28.24 -0.25 2.43
N ALA A 126 -27.83 0.88 3.00
CA ALA A 126 -26.50 1.04 3.58
C ALA A 126 -26.27 0.07 4.74
N SER A 127 -27.24 -0.07 5.64
CA SER A 127 -27.16 -1.00 6.76
C SER A 127 -27.08 -2.45 6.31
N SER A 128 -27.86 -2.82 5.29
CA SER A 128 -27.84 -4.16 4.71
C SER A 128 -26.47 -4.49 4.11
N LEU A 129 -25.87 -3.57 3.39
CA LEU A 129 -24.55 -3.75 2.80
C LEU A 129 -23.46 -3.93 3.86
N LEU A 130 -23.50 -3.11 4.90
CA LEU A 130 -22.53 -3.20 5.99
C LEU A 130 -22.67 -4.53 6.76
N ALA A 131 -23.90 -5.00 6.95
CA ALA A 131 -24.16 -6.26 7.64
C ALA A 131 -23.67 -7.49 6.86
N SER A 132 -23.53 -7.39 5.53
CA SER A 132 -23.05 -8.48 4.69
C SER A 132 -21.53 -8.57 4.57
N TRP A 133 -20.81 -7.58 5.10
CA TRP A 133 -19.35 -7.55 4.99
C TRP A 133 -18.73 -8.49 6.02
N PRO A 134 -17.71 -9.28 5.61
CA PRO A 134 -16.93 -10.05 6.56
C PRO A 134 -16.22 -9.15 7.56
N GLU A 135 -16.11 -9.61 8.82
CA GLU A 135 -15.42 -8.85 9.87
C GLU A 135 -13.97 -8.51 9.50
N SER A 136 -13.33 -9.37 8.71
CA SER A 136 -11.96 -9.17 8.25
C SER A 136 -11.78 -7.92 7.38
N ILE A 137 -12.86 -7.36 6.84
CA ILE A 137 -12.83 -6.17 6.00
C ILE A 137 -13.14 -4.90 6.81
N CYS A 138 -13.69 -5.04 8.01
CA CYS A 138 -14.13 -3.93 8.85
C CYS A 138 -13.03 -3.35 9.75
N ILE A 139 -11.78 -3.62 9.47
CA ILE A 139 -10.66 -3.14 10.30
C ILE A 139 -10.14 -1.83 9.80
#